data_640278942b287d4252551a43a86836cb
#
_entry.id   640278942b287d4252551a43a86836cb
#
_cell.length_a   1.000
_cell.length_b   1.000
_cell.length_c   1.000
_cell.angle_alpha   90.00
_cell.angle_beta   90.00
_cell.angle_gamma   90.00
#
_symmetry.space_group_name_H-M   'P 1'
#
loop_
_entity.id
_entity.type
_entity.pdbx_description
1 polymer ?
#
loop_
_entity_poly.entity_id
_entity_poly.type
_entity_poly.pdbx_seq_one_letter_code
_entity_poly.pdbx_strand_id
1 'polypeptide(L)'
;MNIDLTLIPSTFDMVHAGLLATVAGLLVLQILFLSFAFIALLRRREPAPIIQTIEKPVAPAPLPVPPKAAVAEIKPEPKAEPARVKAETVYIKEYTPDAALQLLGLLQKEARFIDFAQEDVSKYTDAEIGAAARVVHEGCRKVLRQYFELEPVRTENEGKRLTLPKGFDAGSIRITGNIVGSAPFTGTLVHRGWKAAEVKLPKITEGHDVKIVAPAEVEL
;
A
#
# COMPACT_ATOMS: atom_id res chain seq x y z
N MET A 1 -54.31 -3.16 7.35
CA MET A 1 -54.63 -2.67 6.02
C MET A 1 -54.29 -3.82 5.06
N ASN A 2 -55.32 -4.57 4.62
CA ASN A 2 -55.12 -5.70 3.69
C ASN A 2 -55.12 -5.15 2.26
N ILE A 3 -54.00 -5.31 1.58
CA ILE A 3 -53.88 -4.95 0.16
C ILE A 3 -54.39 -6.16 -0.63
N ASP A 4 -55.51 -5.99 -1.35
CA ASP A 4 -56.05 -7.04 -2.20
C ASP A 4 -55.35 -6.94 -3.59
N LEU A 5 -54.47 -7.88 -3.84
CA LEU A 5 -53.67 -7.94 -5.07
C LEU A 5 -54.43 -8.47 -6.30
N THR A 6 -55.71 -8.85 -6.11
CA THR A 6 -56.51 -9.35 -7.21
C THR A 6 -57.31 -8.25 -7.96
N LEU A 7 -57.34 -7.03 -7.43
CA LEU A 7 -57.96 -5.88 -8.08
C LEU A 7 -57.05 -5.31 -9.17
N ILE A 8 -57.19 -5.79 -10.40
CA ILE A 8 -56.60 -5.14 -11.55
C ILE A 8 -57.40 -3.85 -11.83
N PRO A 9 -56.79 -2.66 -11.77
CA PRO A 9 -57.51 -1.42 -12.06
C PRO A 9 -58.02 -1.43 -13.49
N SER A 10 -59.35 -1.41 -13.65
CA SER A 10 -60.03 -1.48 -14.95
C SER A 10 -60.09 -0.14 -15.69
N THR A 11 -59.59 0.94 -15.07
CA THR A 11 -59.57 2.29 -15.66
C THR A 11 -58.17 2.87 -15.62
N PHE A 12 -57.64 3.11 -16.83
CA PHE A 12 -56.37 3.81 -17.01
C PHE A 12 -56.67 5.32 -17.06
N ASP A 13 -56.44 6.01 -15.93
CA ASP A 13 -56.67 7.44 -15.85
C ASP A 13 -55.37 8.26 -16.01
N MET A 14 -55.50 9.60 -16.06
CA MET A 14 -54.38 10.53 -16.22
C MET A 14 -53.28 10.37 -15.15
N VAL A 15 -53.61 9.88 -13.97
CA VAL A 15 -52.66 9.66 -12.86
C VAL A 15 -51.76 8.46 -13.16
N HIS A 16 -52.32 7.36 -13.67
CA HIS A 16 -51.58 6.19 -14.07
C HIS A 16 -50.67 6.47 -15.28
N ALA A 17 -51.13 7.26 -16.25
CA ALA A 17 -50.35 7.70 -17.38
C ALA A 17 -49.18 8.60 -16.93
N GLY A 18 -49.42 9.53 -16.00
CA GLY A 18 -48.39 10.38 -15.40
C GLY A 18 -47.33 9.58 -14.63
N LEU A 19 -47.77 8.60 -13.83
CA LEU A 19 -46.85 7.75 -13.04
C LEU A 19 -45.95 6.90 -13.97
N LEU A 20 -46.53 6.30 -15.02
CA LEU A 20 -45.77 5.54 -16.03
C LEU A 20 -44.76 6.44 -16.78
N ALA A 21 -45.15 7.65 -17.14
CA ALA A 21 -44.23 8.60 -17.78
C ALA A 21 -43.09 9.01 -16.88
N THR A 22 -43.34 9.25 -15.57
CA THR A 22 -42.29 9.58 -14.60
C THR A 22 -41.35 8.42 -14.38
N VAL A 23 -41.83 7.19 -14.22
CA VAL A 23 -40.99 5.99 -14.07
C VAL A 23 -40.13 5.77 -15.30
N ALA A 24 -40.71 5.89 -16.49
CA ALA A 24 -39.95 5.77 -17.75
C ALA A 24 -38.87 6.84 -17.88
N GLY A 25 -39.19 8.08 -17.53
CA GLY A 25 -38.22 9.19 -17.49
C GLY A 25 -37.04 8.94 -16.55
N LEU A 26 -37.33 8.45 -15.34
CA LEU A 26 -36.28 8.11 -14.36
C LEU A 26 -35.39 6.96 -14.85
N LEU A 27 -35.95 5.94 -15.48
CA LEU A 27 -35.18 4.83 -16.06
C LEU A 27 -34.24 5.30 -17.17
N VAL A 28 -34.72 6.17 -18.08
CA VAL A 28 -33.88 6.76 -19.13
C VAL A 28 -32.73 7.56 -18.53
N LEU A 29 -33.00 8.37 -17.51
CA LEU A 29 -32.00 9.19 -16.83
C LEU A 29 -30.96 8.32 -16.14
N GLN A 30 -31.38 7.21 -15.53
CA GLN A 30 -30.47 6.23 -14.90
C GLN A 30 -29.58 5.53 -15.92
N ILE A 31 -30.12 5.14 -17.08
CA ILE A 31 -29.34 4.53 -18.17
C ILE A 31 -28.30 5.52 -18.71
N LEU A 32 -28.67 6.79 -18.91
CA LEU A 32 -27.73 7.82 -19.35
C LEU A 32 -26.63 8.06 -18.34
N PHE A 33 -26.95 8.10 -17.05
CA PHE A 33 -25.95 8.25 -15.99
C PHE A 33 -24.97 7.07 -15.93
N LEU A 34 -25.49 5.83 -16.00
CA LEU A 34 -24.65 4.62 -16.02
C LEU A 34 -23.77 4.57 -17.28
N SER A 35 -24.30 4.96 -18.44
CA SER A 35 -23.53 5.05 -19.69
C SER A 35 -22.41 6.07 -19.60
N PHE A 36 -22.68 7.25 -19.01
CA PHE A 36 -21.66 8.28 -18.78
C PHE A 36 -20.59 7.81 -17.81
N ALA A 37 -20.98 7.17 -16.70
CA ALA A 37 -20.05 6.61 -15.72
C ALA A 37 -19.17 5.51 -16.34
N PHE A 38 -19.75 4.66 -17.19
CA PHE A 38 -19.02 3.61 -17.92
C PHE A 38 -18.01 4.19 -18.91
N ILE A 39 -18.40 5.22 -19.68
CA ILE A 39 -17.48 5.93 -20.60
C ILE A 39 -16.37 6.63 -19.83
N ALA A 40 -16.67 7.23 -18.66
CA ALA A 40 -15.68 7.87 -17.81
C ALA A 40 -14.68 6.85 -17.24
N LEU A 41 -15.12 5.63 -16.91
CA LEU A 41 -14.28 4.53 -16.47
C LEU A 41 -13.36 4.03 -17.59
N LEU A 42 -13.88 3.86 -18.81
CA LEU A 42 -13.09 3.46 -19.99
C LEU A 42 -12.05 4.52 -20.41
N ARG A 43 -12.33 5.81 -20.13
CA ARG A 43 -11.41 6.92 -20.39
C ARG A 43 -10.31 7.08 -19.34
N ARG A 44 -10.36 6.40 -18.20
CA ARG A 44 -9.22 6.27 -17.29
C ARG A 44 -8.16 5.42 -17.97
N ARG A 45 -7.38 6.05 -18.85
CA ARG A 45 -6.16 5.46 -19.39
C ARG A 45 -5.26 5.15 -18.20
N GLU A 46 -4.94 3.88 -18.02
CA GLU A 46 -3.81 3.50 -17.19
C GLU A 46 -2.56 4.25 -17.71
N PRO A 47 -1.78 4.89 -16.82
CA PRO A 47 -0.50 5.43 -17.25
C PRO A 47 0.35 4.26 -17.76
N ALA A 48 0.81 4.36 -19.00
CA ALA A 48 1.71 3.39 -19.59
C ALA A 48 2.91 3.17 -18.66
N PRO A 49 3.37 1.92 -18.44
CA PRO A 49 4.55 1.65 -17.66
C PRO A 49 5.72 2.37 -18.32
N ILE A 50 6.35 3.29 -17.60
CA ILE A 50 7.60 3.92 -18.00
C ILE A 50 8.65 2.83 -17.92
N ILE A 51 8.98 2.23 -19.05
CA ILE A 51 10.18 1.41 -19.19
C ILE A 51 11.35 2.38 -19.07
N GLN A 52 11.92 2.48 -17.88
CA GLN A 52 13.22 3.10 -17.69
C GLN A 52 14.22 2.20 -18.38
N THR A 53 14.62 2.60 -19.58
CA THR A 53 15.83 2.08 -20.22
C THR A 53 16.99 2.42 -19.28
N ILE A 54 17.48 1.41 -18.56
CA ILE A 54 18.71 1.53 -17.78
C ILE A 54 19.82 1.70 -18.80
N GLU A 55 20.22 2.95 -19.07
CA GLU A 55 21.46 3.23 -19.76
C GLU A 55 22.60 2.66 -18.91
N LYS A 56 23.27 1.68 -19.50
CA LYS A 56 24.49 1.05 -18.99
C LYS A 56 25.51 2.15 -18.70
N PRO A 57 26.12 2.21 -17.50
CA PRO A 57 27.12 3.21 -17.22
C PRO A 57 28.26 3.14 -18.25
N VAL A 58 28.46 4.20 -18.98
CA VAL A 58 29.64 4.40 -19.84
C VAL A 58 30.84 4.49 -18.91
N ALA A 59 31.80 3.58 -19.08
CA ALA A 59 33.07 3.62 -18.38
C ALA A 59 33.75 4.97 -18.59
N PRO A 60 34.28 5.63 -17.56
CA PRO A 60 34.99 6.89 -17.73
C PRO A 60 36.26 6.67 -18.54
N ALA A 61 36.47 7.54 -19.53
CA ALA A 61 37.68 7.58 -20.37
C ALA A 61 38.93 7.78 -19.49
N PRO A 62 40.05 7.16 -19.83
CA PRO A 62 41.30 7.30 -19.06
C PRO A 62 41.83 8.73 -19.14
N LEU A 63 42.10 9.32 -17.97
CA LEU A 63 42.74 10.62 -17.86
C LEU A 63 44.18 10.58 -18.38
N PRO A 64 44.70 11.64 -19.03
CA PRO A 64 46.04 11.69 -19.54
C PRO A 64 47.08 11.67 -18.41
N VAL A 65 48.09 10.82 -18.56
CA VAL A 65 49.23 10.66 -17.68
C VAL A 65 50.12 11.90 -17.79
N PRO A 66 50.45 12.59 -16.66
CA PRO A 66 51.44 13.67 -16.69
C PRO A 66 52.87 13.12 -16.81
N PRO A 67 53.81 13.87 -17.39
CA PRO A 67 55.15 13.41 -17.65
C PRO A 67 55.99 13.26 -16.39
N LYS A 68 56.82 12.24 -16.41
CA LYS A 68 57.79 11.79 -15.42
C LYS A 68 58.78 12.90 -15.08
N ALA A 69 58.70 13.49 -13.89
CA ALA A 69 59.75 14.36 -13.36
C ALA A 69 60.66 13.59 -12.38
N ALA A 70 61.92 13.98 -12.43
CA ALA A 70 63.11 13.32 -11.92
C ALA A 70 63.08 12.92 -10.42
N VAL A 71 63.73 11.80 -10.20
CA VAL A 71 64.04 11.20 -8.89
C VAL A 71 64.93 12.18 -8.09
N ALA A 72 64.45 12.60 -6.91
CA ALA A 72 65.26 13.13 -5.83
C ALA A 72 65.24 12.12 -4.68
N GLU A 73 66.42 11.68 -4.35
CA GLU A 73 66.77 10.74 -3.29
C GLU A 73 66.40 11.34 -1.91
N ILE A 74 65.48 10.74 -1.19
CA ILE A 74 65.12 11.11 0.17
C ILE A 74 65.43 9.93 1.10
N LYS A 75 66.33 10.17 2.06
CA LYS A 75 66.78 9.40 3.17
C LYS A 75 65.62 8.76 3.98
N PRO A 76 65.74 7.52 4.46
CA PRO A 76 64.67 6.84 5.17
C PRO A 76 64.44 7.40 6.57
N GLU A 77 63.25 7.90 6.80
CA GLU A 77 62.72 8.24 8.13
C GLU A 77 61.98 7.02 8.72
N PRO A 78 61.97 6.83 10.06
CA PRO A 78 61.55 5.59 10.67
C PRO A 78 60.04 5.34 10.45
N LYS A 79 59.74 4.15 9.95
CA LYS A 79 58.44 3.61 9.63
C LYS A 79 57.53 3.61 10.89
N ALA A 80 56.61 4.56 10.98
CA ALA A 80 55.49 4.49 11.90
C ALA A 80 54.61 3.32 11.48
N GLU A 81 54.38 2.39 12.39
CA GLU A 81 53.51 1.24 12.24
C GLU A 81 52.08 1.70 11.89
N PRO A 82 51.43 1.23 10.81
CA PRO A 82 50.08 1.66 10.52
C PRO A 82 49.16 1.17 11.61
N ALA A 83 48.51 2.12 12.30
CA ALA A 83 47.44 1.83 13.23
C ALA A 83 46.42 0.88 12.52
N ARG A 84 46.30 -0.34 13.03
CA ARG A 84 45.29 -1.29 12.66
C ARG A 84 43.94 -0.61 12.88
N VAL A 85 43.34 -0.11 11.79
CA VAL A 85 41.92 0.23 11.77
C VAL A 85 41.20 -1.08 12.07
N LYS A 86 40.64 -1.18 13.25
CA LYS A 86 39.71 -2.25 13.59
C LYS A 86 38.60 -2.12 12.58
N ALA A 87 38.55 -3.06 11.63
CA ALA A 87 37.35 -3.24 10.78
C ALA A 87 36.19 -3.48 11.76
N GLU A 88 35.33 -2.48 11.93
CA GLU A 88 34.03 -2.70 12.54
C GLU A 88 33.33 -3.76 11.68
N THR A 89 33.15 -4.93 12.26
CA THR A 89 32.36 -5.97 11.69
C THR A 89 30.94 -5.40 11.56
N VAL A 90 30.55 -4.99 10.35
CA VAL A 90 29.16 -4.67 10.05
C VAL A 90 28.40 -5.97 10.25
N TYR A 91 27.75 -6.10 11.40
CA TYR A 91 26.80 -7.18 11.64
C TYR A 91 25.64 -6.96 10.66
N ILE A 92 25.64 -7.69 9.56
CA ILE A 92 24.45 -7.85 8.71
C ILE A 92 23.47 -8.60 9.63
N LYS A 93 22.48 -7.89 10.16
CA LYS A 93 21.39 -8.50 10.93
C LYS A 93 20.70 -9.49 9.96
N GLU A 94 20.92 -10.79 10.18
CA GLU A 94 20.16 -11.80 9.45
C GLU A 94 18.68 -11.55 9.71
N TYR A 95 17.97 -11.21 8.66
CA TYR A 95 16.53 -11.05 8.72
C TYR A 95 15.91 -12.44 8.79
N THR A 96 15.52 -12.85 10.00
CA THR A 96 14.64 -14.02 10.13
C THR A 96 13.21 -13.61 9.74
N PRO A 97 12.48 -14.42 8.97
CA PRO A 97 11.10 -14.12 8.58
C PRO A 97 10.10 -14.26 9.74
N ASP A 98 10.57 -14.61 10.93
CA ASP A 98 9.76 -15.04 12.07
C ASP A 98 8.69 -14.01 12.46
N ALA A 99 9.06 -12.73 12.56
CA ALA A 99 8.09 -11.68 12.88
C ALA A 99 7.00 -11.52 11.80
N ALA A 100 7.37 -11.70 10.53
CA ALA A 100 6.40 -11.64 9.42
C ALA A 100 5.48 -12.86 9.44
N LEU A 101 6.01 -14.06 9.67
CA LEU A 101 5.23 -15.29 9.79
C LEU A 101 4.31 -15.24 11.02
N GLN A 102 4.81 -14.72 12.14
CA GLN A 102 4.01 -14.51 13.33
C GLN A 102 2.83 -13.56 13.09
N LEU A 103 3.07 -12.42 12.45
CA LEU A 103 2.00 -11.50 12.09
C LEU A 103 0.97 -12.16 11.17
N LEU A 104 1.43 -12.92 10.18
CA LEU A 104 0.57 -13.66 9.27
C LEU A 104 -0.29 -14.68 10.02
N GLY A 105 0.28 -15.40 11.01
CA GLY A 105 -0.44 -16.31 11.88
C GLY A 105 -1.50 -15.62 12.73
N LEU A 106 -1.18 -14.45 13.29
CA LEU A 106 -2.15 -13.64 14.04
C LEU A 106 -3.31 -13.16 13.16
N LEU A 107 -3.02 -12.72 11.93
CA LEU A 107 -4.06 -12.32 10.98
C LEU A 107 -4.92 -13.53 10.55
N GLN A 108 -4.33 -14.69 10.36
CA GLN A 108 -5.09 -15.91 10.06
C GLN A 108 -5.98 -16.31 11.22
N LYS A 109 -5.44 -16.32 12.44
CA LYS A 109 -6.17 -16.73 13.65
C LYS A 109 -7.37 -15.82 13.95
N GLU A 110 -7.19 -14.51 13.89
CA GLU A 110 -8.20 -13.54 14.28
C GLU A 110 -9.12 -13.09 13.14
N ALA A 111 -8.64 -13.17 11.91
CA ALA A 111 -9.32 -12.61 10.73
C ALA A 111 -9.62 -13.64 9.63
N ARG A 112 -9.10 -14.87 9.71
CA ARG A 112 -9.15 -15.84 8.60
C ARG A 112 -8.59 -15.24 7.29
N PHE A 113 -7.57 -14.39 7.42
CA PHE A 113 -7.06 -13.55 6.34
C PHE A 113 -6.56 -14.35 5.14
N ILE A 114 -5.83 -15.45 5.39
CA ILE A 114 -5.27 -16.28 4.31
C ILE A 114 -6.41 -16.99 3.58
N ASP A 115 -7.39 -17.54 4.32
CA ASP A 115 -8.53 -18.23 3.74
C ASP A 115 -9.30 -17.30 2.81
N PHE A 116 -9.62 -16.08 3.29
CA PHE A 116 -10.32 -15.09 2.49
C PHE A 116 -9.50 -14.65 1.26
N ALA A 117 -8.19 -14.46 1.41
CA ALA A 117 -7.33 -14.03 0.30
C ALA A 117 -7.11 -15.12 -0.76
N GLN A 118 -7.21 -16.40 -0.38
CA GLN A 118 -7.05 -17.54 -1.28
C GLN A 118 -8.38 -17.98 -1.93
N GLU A 119 -9.52 -17.54 -1.39
CA GLU A 119 -10.84 -17.89 -1.92
C GLU A 119 -11.08 -17.25 -3.29
N ASP A 120 -11.70 -18.05 -4.20
CA ASP A 120 -12.14 -17.54 -5.50
C ASP A 120 -13.46 -16.76 -5.35
N VAL A 121 -13.34 -15.45 -5.12
CA VAL A 121 -14.47 -14.56 -4.88
C VAL A 121 -15.39 -14.39 -6.09
N SER A 122 -14.99 -14.81 -7.29
CA SER A 122 -15.81 -14.70 -8.51
C SER A 122 -17.09 -15.55 -8.47
N LYS A 123 -17.16 -16.51 -7.56
CA LYS A 123 -18.30 -17.42 -7.36
C LYS A 123 -19.39 -16.86 -6.46
N TYR A 124 -19.15 -15.74 -5.80
CA TYR A 124 -20.02 -15.16 -4.78
C TYR A 124 -20.60 -13.82 -5.23
N THR A 125 -21.71 -13.45 -4.65
CA THR A 125 -22.33 -12.14 -4.86
C THR A 125 -21.58 -11.04 -4.08
N ASP A 126 -21.69 -9.79 -4.51
CA ASP A 126 -21.11 -8.64 -3.79
C ASP A 126 -21.59 -8.55 -2.34
N ALA A 127 -22.83 -8.97 -2.06
CA ALA A 127 -23.37 -8.98 -0.71
C ALA A 127 -22.68 -10.01 0.20
N GLU A 128 -22.40 -11.21 -0.32
CA GLU A 128 -21.68 -12.27 0.39
C GLU A 128 -20.23 -11.88 0.61
N ILE A 129 -19.56 -11.38 -0.43
CA ILE A 129 -18.18 -10.86 -0.34
C ILE A 129 -18.13 -9.71 0.69
N GLY A 130 -19.09 -8.80 0.64
CA GLY A 130 -19.19 -7.69 1.59
C GLY A 130 -19.40 -8.13 3.03
N ALA A 131 -20.18 -9.20 3.28
CA ALA A 131 -20.35 -9.79 4.60
C ALA A 131 -19.04 -10.41 5.11
N ALA A 132 -18.38 -11.23 4.31
CA ALA A 132 -17.09 -11.85 4.65
C ALA A 132 -15.99 -10.80 4.88
N ALA A 133 -15.90 -9.79 4.02
CA ALA A 133 -14.94 -8.70 4.15
C ALA A 133 -15.09 -7.92 5.48
N ARG A 134 -16.31 -7.75 6.01
CA ARG A 134 -16.52 -7.12 7.32
C ARG A 134 -15.94 -7.96 8.45
N VAL A 135 -16.09 -9.27 8.40
CA VAL A 135 -15.52 -10.19 9.41
C VAL A 135 -13.99 -10.10 9.38
N VAL A 136 -13.39 -10.21 8.19
CA VAL A 136 -11.94 -10.09 8.00
C VAL A 136 -11.43 -8.72 8.48
N HIS A 137 -12.14 -7.64 8.14
CA HIS A 137 -11.80 -6.29 8.57
C HIS A 137 -11.76 -6.16 10.10
N GLU A 138 -12.78 -6.67 10.81
CA GLU A 138 -12.82 -6.63 12.28
C GLU A 138 -11.67 -7.44 12.90
N GLY A 139 -11.37 -8.62 12.38
CA GLY A 139 -10.24 -9.44 12.83
C GLY A 139 -8.91 -8.73 12.60
N CYS A 140 -8.67 -8.19 11.40
CA CYS A 140 -7.46 -7.41 11.08
C CYS A 140 -7.33 -6.19 11.99
N ARG A 141 -8.41 -5.46 12.21
CA ARG A 141 -8.45 -4.29 13.10
C ARG A 141 -8.11 -4.65 14.54
N LYS A 142 -8.58 -5.81 15.02
CA LYS A 142 -8.24 -6.35 16.35
C LYS A 142 -6.73 -6.59 16.45
N VAL A 143 -6.13 -7.30 15.49
CA VAL A 143 -4.69 -7.56 15.45
C VAL A 143 -3.88 -6.27 15.45
N LEU A 144 -4.23 -5.31 14.58
CA LEU A 144 -3.53 -4.04 14.51
C LEU A 144 -3.57 -3.27 15.83
N ARG A 145 -4.72 -3.18 16.47
CA ARG A 145 -4.88 -2.46 17.75
C ARG A 145 -4.20 -3.17 18.93
N GLN A 146 -4.14 -4.48 18.90
CA GLN A 146 -3.57 -5.27 19.99
C GLN A 146 -2.05 -5.28 19.97
N TYR A 147 -1.45 -5.31 18.78
CA TYR A 147 -0.01 -5.55 18.64
C TYR A 147 0.78 -4.38 18.07
N PHE A 148 0.11 -3.33 17.60
CA PHE A 148 0.76 -2.16 17.02
C PHE A 148 0.19 -0.87 17.56
N GLU A 149 1.07 0.07 17.87
CA GLU A 149 0.71 1.46 18.07
C GLU A 149 0.98 2.21 16.75
N LEU A 150 -0.10 2.45 16.00
CA LEU A 150 -0.03 3.08 14.69
C LEU A 150 -0.38 4.56 14.79
N GLU A 151 0.52 5.41 14.29
CA GLU A 151 0.34 6.85 14.23
C GLU A 151 0.42 7.33 12.78
N PRO A 152 -0.30 8.40 12.42
CA PRO A 152 -0.11 9.03 11.13
C PRO A 152 1.25 9.72 11.07
N VAL A 153 1.95 9.61 9.92
CA VAL A 153 3.21 10.34 9.67
C VAL A 153 2.96 11.84 9.62
N ARG A 154 1.79 12.24 9.06
CA ARG A 154 1.35 13.64 9.01
C ARG A 154 0.05 13.81 9.78
N THR A 155 -0.02 14.88 10.58
CA THR A 155 -1.20 15.20 11.39
C THR A 155 -2.25 16.00 10.64
N GLU A 156 -1.87 16.63 9.51
CA GLU A 156 -2.78 17.37 8.68
C GLU A 156 -3.80 16.45 7.99
N ASN A 157 -4.97 16.99 7.66
CA ASN A 157 -5.99 16.27 6.91
C ASN A 157 -5.56 16.06 5.44
N GLU A 158 -5.92 14.94 4.89
CA GLU A 158 -5.78 14.67 3.45
C GLU A 158 -6.56 15.73 2.64
N GLY A 159 -6.03 16.10 1.48
CA GLY A 159 -6.52 17.23 0.69
C GLY A 159 -5.94 18.59 1.09
N LYS A 160 -5.31 18.72 2.26
CA LYS A 160 -4.70 19.97 2.68
C LYS A 160 -3.41 20.26 1.91
N ARG A 161 -3.24 21.54 1.56
CA ARG A 161 -2.02 22.02 0.95
C ARG A 161 -0.93 22.19 2.01
N LEU A 162 0.27 21.71 1.72
CA LEU A 162 1.43 21.81 2.61
C LEU A 162 2.72 22.11 1.83
N THR A 163 3.71 22.66 2.53
CA THR A 163 5.03 22.95 1.97
C THR A 163 6.07 22.09 2.69
N LEU A 164 6.86 21.34 1.91
CA LEU A 164 7.98 20.57 2.39
C LEU A 164 9.24 21.43 2.32
N PRO A 165 9.88 21.75 3.44
CA PRO A 165 11.09 22.57 3.45
C PRO A 165 12.28 21.82 2.84
N LYS A 166 13.36 22.54 2.57
CA LYS A 166 14.64 21.93 2.21
C LYS A 166 15.12 21.03 3.38
N GLY A 167 15.51 19.79 3.04
CA GLY A 167 15.94 18.80 4.05
C GLY A 167 14.79 18.06 4.74
N PHE A 168 13.56 18.09 4.19
CA PHE A 168 12.49 17.20 4.67
C PHE A 168 12.92 15.74 4.62
N ASP A 169 12.39 14.93 5.51
CA ASP A 169 12.70 13.49 5.58
C ASP A 169 12.08 12.72 4.42
N ALA A 170 12.89 12.39 3.42
CA ALA A 170 12.48 11.60 2.26
C ALA A 170 12.19 10.12 2.59
N GLY A 171 12.60 9.62 3.75
CA GLY A 171 12.26 8.28 4.22
C GLY A 171 10.80 8.17 4.67
N SER A 172 10.26 9.26 5.21
CA SER A 172 8.88 9.33 5.71
C SER A 172 7.89 9.98 4.73
N ILE A 173 8.38 10.78 3.77
CA ILE A 173 7.53 11.53 2.83
C ILE A 173 7.94 11.23 1.39
N ARG A 174 7.02 10.63 0.63
CA ARG A 174 7.17 10.41 -0.80
C ARG A 174 6.50 11.55 -1.58
N ILE A 175 7.26 12.25 -2.40
CA ILE A 175 6.72 13.21 -3.37
C ILE A 175 6.30 12.45 -4.63
N THR A 176 5.11 12.76 -5.17
CA THR A 176 4.57 12.16 -6.39
C THR A 176 4.15 13.25 -7.37
N GLY A 177 4.02 12.90 -8.66
CA GLY A 177 3.66 13.82 -9.73
C GLY A 177 4.87 14.39 -10.46
N ASN A 178 4.68 15.51 -11.16
CA ASN A 178 5.75 16.18 -11.92
C ASN A 178 6.62 17.02 -10.96
N ILE A 179 7.75 16.46 -10.53
CA ILE A 179 8.69 17.13 -9.63
C ILE A 179 9.66 17.96 -10.46
N VAL A 180 9.53 19.29 -10.40
CA VAL A 180 10.41 20.22 -11.09
C VAL A 180 11.11 21.12 -10.07
N GLY A 181 12.42 21.32 -10.24
CA GLY A 181 13.22 22.20 -9.40
C GLY A 181 13.71 21.54 -8.10
N SER A 182 13.95 22.37 -7.08
CA SER A 182 14.47 21.96 -5.78
C SER A 182 13.56 22.45 -4.65
N ALA A 183 13.68 21.83 -3.46
CA ALA A 183 12.92 22.25 -2.29
C ALA A 183 13.11 23.76 -1.97
N PRO A 184 12.07 24.43 -1.45
CA PRO A 184 10.85 23.87 -0.86
C PRO A 184 9.81 23.43 -1.90
N PHE A 185 9.17 22.28 -1.68
CA PHE A 185 8.10 21.77 -2.53
C PHE A 185 6.73 22.04 -1.91
N THR A 186 5.80 22.57 -2.70
CA THR A 186 4.42 22.80 -2.23
C THR A 186 3.46 21.92 -3.02
N GLY A 187 2.67 21.14 -2.29
CA GLY A 187 1.73 20.18 -2.87
C GLY A 187 0.53 19.92 -1.97
N THR A 188 -0.32 19.01 -2.42
CA THR A 188 -1.51 18.56 -1.65
C THR A 188 -1.20 17.23 -0.99
N LEU A 189 -1.52 17.08 0.29
CA LEU A 189 -1.39 15.81 1.00
C LEU A 189 -2.42 14.82 0.48
N VAL A 190 -1.97 13.81 -0.25
CA VAL A 190 -2.84 12.76 -0.80
C VAL A 190 -3.15 11.69 0.24
N HIS A 191 -2.13 11.29 1.02
CA HIS A 191 -2.24 10.29 2.06
C HIS A 191 -1.33 10.65 3.22
N ARG A 192 -1.85 10.56 4.46
CA ARG A 192 -1.11 10.97 5.67
C ARG A 192 0.05 10.04 6.02
N GLY A 193 0.07 8.83 5.47
CA GLY A 193 1.03 7.78 5.82
C GLY A 193 0.78 7.22 7.22
N TRP A 194 1.42 6.10 7.50
CA TRP A 194 1.38 5.42 8.79
C TRP A 194 2.79 5.06 9.23
N LYS A 195 3.06 5.23 10.52
CA LYS A 195 4.25 4.68 11.19
C LYS A 195 3.82 3.82 12.37
N ALA A 196 4.54 2.76 12.63
CA ALA A 196 4.43 2.00 13.85
C ALA A 196 5.31 2.68 14.92
N ALA A 197 4.68 3.31 15.91
CA ALA A 197 5.39 3.91 17.05
C ALA A 197 5.90 2.80 17.98
N GLU A 198 5.07 1.74 18.16
CA GLU A 198 5.45 0.59 18.97
C GLU A 198 4.90 -0.70 18.36
N VAL A 199 5.64 -1.81 18.50
CA VAL A 199 5.26 -3.15 18.06
C VAL A 199 5.37 -4.10 19.26
N LYS A 200 4.24 -4.74 19.63
CA LYS A 200 4.08 -5.60 20.82
C LYS A 200 3.73 -7.03 20.43
N LEU A 201 4.45 -7.62 19.49
CA LEU A 201 4.20 -9.01 19.12
C LEU A 201 4.47 -9.95 20.31
N PRO A 202 3.65 -11.01 20.51
CA PRO A 202 3.87 -11.99 21.55
C PRO A 202 5.21 -12.72 21.34
N LYS A 203 5.81 -13.21 22.41
CA LYS A 203 7.02 -14.02 22.29
C LYS A 203 6.69 -15.35 21.62
N ILE A 204 7.53 -15.78 20.70
CA ILE A 204 7.46 -17.10 20.09
C ILE A 204 7.89 -18.12 21.14
N THR A 205 7.06 -19.14 21.37
CA THR A 205 7.34 -20.22 22.32
C THR A 205 8.43 -21.13 21.75
N GLU A 206 9.36 -21.59 22.58
CA GLU A 206 10.35 -22.59 22.18
C GLU A 206 9.65 -23.85 21.63
N GLY A 207 10.16 -24.38 20.50
CA GLY A 207 9.59 -25.54 19.83
C GLY A 207 8.40 -25.24 18.92
N HIS A 208 7.93 -23.99 18.83
CA HIS A 208 6.89 -23.61 17.87
C HIS A 208 7.49 -23.35 16.48
N ASP A 209 7.05 -24.13 15.48
CA ASP A 209 7.43 -23.88 14.09
C ASP A 209 6.58 -22.72 13.53
N VAL A 210 7.16 -21.55 13.43
CA VAL A 210 6.49 -20.34 12.92
C VAL A 210 6.05 -20.46 11.45
N LYS A 211 6.56 -21.45 10.71
CA LYS A 211 6.13 -21.72 9.32
C LYS A 211 4.74 -22.35 9.27
N ILE A 212 4.29 -22.96 10.37
CA ILE A 212 2.91 -23.43 10.49
C ILE A 212 2.06 -22.24 10.95
N VAL A 213 1.61 -21.47 9.99
CA VAL A 213 0.82 -20.23 10.21
C VAL A 213 -0.55 -20.53 10.83
N ALA A 214 -1.15 -21.68 10.47
CA ALA A 214 -2.33 -22.25 11.10
C ALA A 214 -2.25 -23.78 11.02
N PRO A 215 -2.47 -24.50 12.11
CA PRO A 215 -2.54 -25.96 12.09
C PRO A 215 -3.78 -26.45 11.35
N ALA A 216 -3.70 -27.64 10.76
CA ALA A 216 -4.89 -28.33 10.27
C ALA A 216 -5.76 -28.79 11.45
N GLU A 217 -7.06 -28.56 11.35
CA GLU A 217 -8.05 -28.99 12.33
C GLU A 217 -8.74 -30.26 11.83
N VAL A 218 -8.82 -31.26 12.68
CA VAL A 218 -9.50 -32.55 12.38
C VAL A 218 -10.49 -32.82 13.50
N GLU A 219 -11.77 -32.92 13.14
CA GLU A 219 -12.85 -33.33 14.04
C GLU A 219 -13.00 -34.85 13.98
N LEU A 220 -13.12 -35.51 15.18
CA LEU A 220 -13.24 -36.97 15.34
C LEU A 220 -14.66 -37.37 15.73
#